data_031f2e784a3ea5c7aca5201907b5f6dd
#
_entry.id   031f2e784a3ea5c7aca5201907b5f6dd
#
_cell.length_a   1.000
_cell.length_b   1.000
_cell.length_c   1.000
_cell.angle_alpha   90.00
_cell.angle_beta   90.00
_cell.angle_gamma   90.00
#
_symmetry.space_group_name_H-M   'P 1'
#
loop_
_entity.id
_entity.type
_entity.pdbx_description
1 polymer ?
#
loop_
_entity_poly.entity_id
_entity_poly.type
_entity_poly.pdbx_seq_one_letter_code
_entity_poly.pdbx_strand_id
1 'polypeptide(L)'
;NLKNIESFIDRSLSNLGVDIIDLVQLHCPPSDICGKQETYEMMDEIVKKGKIKYYGVSVEKVSEALDAIKYSNVKSIQIIFNIFRQKPSEIFFQEAKKNNVAIIARVPLASGLLTGKMNSKSSFPENDHRNYNINGDAFDVGETFSGVNFSSGLEAVEELKKIKPAGFS
;
A
#
# COMPACT_ATOMS: atom_id res chain seq x y z
N ASN A 1 19.46 6.03 8.95
CA ASN A 1 20.79 5.78 8.40
C ASN A 1 20.93 4.29 8.02
N LEU A 2 21.93 3.96 7.17
CA LEU A 2 22.16 2.61 6.63
C LEU A 2 22.28 1.54 7.73
N LYS A 3 23.00 1.81 8.82
CA LYS A 3 23.18 0.86 9.93
C LYS A 3 21.85 0.44 10.56
N ASN A 4 20.92 1.36 10.73
CA ASN A 4 19.61 1.04 11.30
C ASN A 4 18.78 0.19 10.33
N ILE A 5 18.75 0.55 9.04
CA ILE A 5 18.04 -0.22 8.01
C ILE A 5 18.61 -1.64 7.96
N GLU A 6 19.92 -1.79 7.94
CA GLU A 6 20.58 -3.09 7.93
C GLU A 6 20.23 -3.92 9.15
N SER A 7 20.21 -3.33 10.35
CA SER A 7 19.81 -4.02 11.59
C SER A 7 18.35 -4.52 11.54
N PHE A 8 17.44 -3.74 10.95
CA PHE A 8 16.04 -4.18 10.79
C PHE A 8 15.92 -5.33 9.79
N ILE A 9 16.70 -5.29 8.71
CA ILE A 9 16.73 -6.37 7.71
C ILE A 9 17.34 -7.63 8.31
N ASP A 10 18.43 -7.54 9.06
CA ASP A 10 19.06 -8.69 9.73
C ASP A 10 18.09 -9.36 10.71
N ARG A 11 17.32 -8.58 11.45
CA ARG A 11 16.27 -9.11 12.31
C ARG A 11 15.15 -9.79 11.50
N SER A 12 14.78 -9.23 10.36
CA SER A 12 13.76 -9.83 9.49
C SER A 12 14.25 -11.15 8.88
N LEU A 13 15.49 -11.21 8.43
CA LEU A 13 16.14 -12.44 7.95
C LEU A 13 16.12 -13.53 9.03
N SER A 14 16.51 -13.17 10.25
CA SER A 14 16.49 -14.09 11.41
C SER A 14 15.08 -14.59 11.73
N ASN A 15 14.08 -13.68 11.75
CA ASN A 15 12.69 -14.03 12.08
C ASN A 15 12.05 -14.92 11.00
N LEU A 16 12.39 -14.71 9.74
CA LEU A 16 11.89 -15.48 8.61
C LEU A 16 12.65 -16.81 8.42
N GLY A 17 13.84 -16.94 8.99
CA GLY A 17 14.68 -18.13 8.82
C GLY A 17 15.21 -18.27 7.38
N VAL A 18 15.50 -17.15 6.71
CA VAL A 18 16.01 -17.14 5.34
C VAL A 18 17.31 -16.35 5.25
N ASP A 19 18.15 -16.68 4.27
CA ASP A 19 19.42 -15.98 4.04
C ASP A 19 19.23 -14.71 3.21
N ILE A 20 18.20 -14.65 2.37
CA ILE A 20 17.89 -13.51 1.48
C ILE A 20 16.38 -13.26 1.47
N ILE A 21 15.96 -12.01 1.60
CA ILE A 21 14.56 -11.61 1.42
C ILE A 21 14.33 -11.23 -0.05
N ASP A 22 13.28 -11.75 -0.68
CA ASP A 22 12.99 -11.45 -2.08
C ASP A 22 12.59 -9.99 -2.28
N LEU A 23 11.74 -9.43 -1.43
CA LEU A 23 11.26 -8.05 -1.53
C LEU A 23 11.13 -7.40 -0.15
N VAL A 24 11.71 -6.22 0.02
CA VAL A 24 11.52 -5.36 1.18
C VAL A 24 10.79 -4.10 0.76
N GLN A 25 9.78 -3.69 1.52
CA GLN A 25 9.03 -2.46 1.32
C GLN A 25 9.40 -1.41 2.37
N LEU A 26 9.79 -0.22 1.95
CA LEU A 26 9.80 0.96 2.82
C LEU A 26 8.33 1.33 3.10
N HIS A 27 7.91 1.23 4.35
CA HIS A 27 6.50 1.35 4.72
C HIS A 27 6.12 2.80 5.02
N CYS A 28 5.46 3.46 4.07
CA CYS A 28 4.93 4.83 4.18
C CYS A 28 5.95 5.80 4.78
N PRO A 29 7.17 5.92 4.23
CA PRO A 29 8.12 6.89 4.72
C PRO A 29 7.55 8.31 4.54
N PRO A 30 7.92 9.27 5.41
CA PRO A 30 7.54 10.67 5.21
C PRO A 30 7.84 11.16 3.79
N SER A 31 7.00 12.04 3.25
CA SER A 31 7.10 12.49 1.84
C SER A 31 8.49 13.06 1.51
N ASP A 32 9.14 13.75 2.46
CA ASP A 32 10.49 14.28 2.30
C ASP A 32 11.57 13.18 2.24
N ILE A 33 11.31 12.02 2.82
CA ILE A 33 12.20 10.83 2.75
C ILE A 33 11.96 10.06 1.44
N CYS A 34 10.70 9.96 1.00
CA CYS A 34 10.33 9.33 -0.27
C CYS A 34 11.04 9.95 -1.49
N GLY A 35 11.29 11.26 -1.47
CA GLY A 35 11.96 11.98 -2.55
C GLY A 35 13.49 12.05 -2.44
N LYS A 36 14.10 11.50 -1.36
CA LYS A 36 15.54 11.61 -1.13
C LYS A 36 16.33 10.49 -1.80
N GLN A 37 17.29 10.85 -2.64
CA GLN A 37 18.22 9.92 -3.29
C GLN A 37 18.97 9.05 -2.28
N GLU A 38 19.44 9.60 -1.18
CA GLU A 38 20.16 8.90 -0.12
C GLU A 38 19.37 7.69 0.44
N THR A 39 18.03 7.76 0.46
CA THR A 39 17.19 6.67 0.92
C THR A 39 17.34 5.45 0.03
N TYR A 40 17.37 5.66 -1.27
CA TYR A 40 17.47 4.59 -2.26
C TYR A 40 18.90 4.07 -2.39
N GLU A 41 19.90 4.94 -2.27
CA GLU A 41 21.32 4.55 -2.21
C GLU A 41 21.57 3.59 -1.02
N MET A 42 20.97 3.86 0.15
CA MET A 42 21.05 2.94 1.28
C MET A 42 20.42 1.57 0.98
N MET A 43 19.30 1.53 0.28
CA MET A 43 18.66 0.27 -0.12
C MET A 43 19.50 -0.47 -1.17
N ASP A 44 20.11 0.25 -2.11
CA ASP A 44 21.01 -0.32 -3.10
C ASP A 44 22.24 -1.00 -2.45
N GLU A 45 22.78 -0.40 -1.40
CA GLU A 45 23.87 -1.02 -0.63
C GLU A 45 23.44 -2.32 0.05
N ILE A 46 22.20 -2.41 0.55
CA ILE A 46 21.65 -3.64 1.14
C ILE A 46 21.48 -4.73 0.07
N VAL A 47 21.03 -4.35 -1.12
CA VAL A 47 20.96 -5.28 -2.28
C VAL A 47 22.35 -5.78 -2.63
N LYS A 48 23.36 -4.90 -2.74
CA LYS A 48 24.76 -5.27 -3.02
C LYS A 48 25.35 -6.23 -1.98
N LYS A 49 24.94 -6.09 -0.72
CA LYS A 49 25.33 -7.02 0.36
C LYS A 49 24.65 -8.40 0.25
N GLY A 50 23.72 -8.57 -0.67
CA GLY A 50 23.01 -9.85 -0.91
C GLY A 50 21.97 -10.19 0.16
N LYS A 51 21.57 -9.25 1.02
CA LYS A 51 20.57 -9.47 2.09
C LYS A 51 19.14 -9.43 1.57
N ILE A 52 18.90 -8.67 0.50
CA ILE A 52 17.60 -8.57 -0.19
C ILE A 52 17.83 -8.64 -1.70
N LYS A 53 16.86 -9.17 -2.44
CA LYS A 53 16.91 -9.18 -3.91
C LYS A 53 16.38 -7.87 -4.49
N TYR A 54 15.24 -7.43 -4.00
CA TYR A 54 14.53 -6.25 -4.49
C TYR A 54 14.01 -5.40 -3.34
N TYR A 55 13.76 -4.14 -3.64
CA TYR A 55 13.00 -3.29 -2.73
C TYR A 55 11.94 -2.47 -3.46
N GLY A 56 10.98 -2.00 -2.70
CA GLY A 56 9.92 -1.13 -3.13
C GLY A 56 9.53 -0.14 -2.04
N VAL A 57 8.49 0.62 -2.30
CA VAL A 57 7.98 1.62 -1.36
C VAL A 57 6.47 1.49 -1.24
N SER A 58 5.95 1.50 -0.03
CA SER A 58 4.54 1.72 0.24
C SER A 58 4.30 3.21 0.44
N VAL A 59 3.31 3.76 -0.23
CA VAL A 59 3.02 5.19 -0.25
C VAL A 59 1.54 5.46 -0.05
N GLU A 60 1.20 6.68 0.36
CA GLU A 60 -0.18 7.13 0.54
C GLU A 60 -0.65 8.00 -0.64
N LYS A 61 0.28 8.72 -1.27
CA LYS A 61 -0.02 9.69 -2.33
C LYS A 61 0.55 9.26 -3.68
N VAL A 62 -0.17 9.59 -4.75
CA VAL A 62 0.31 9.39 -6.13
C VAL A 62 1.60 10.17 -6.41
N SER A 63 1.75 11.38 -5.84
CA SER A 63 2.98 12.16 -5.98
C SER A 63 4.21 11.43 -5.41
N GLU A 64 4.06 10.79 -4.24
CA GLU A 64 5.13 10.00 -3.62
C GLU A 64 5.49 8.78 -4.48
N ALA A 65 4.48 8.12 -5.06
CA ALA A 65 4.71 7.04 -6.00
C ALA A 65 5.51 7.50 -7.24
N LEU A 66 5.12 8.65 -7.82
CA LEU A 66 5.81 9.24 -8.96
C LEU A 66 7.24 9.68 -8.64
N ASP A 67 7.49 10.14 -7.42
CA ASP A 67 8.83 10.47 -6.96
C ASP A 67 9.69 9.21 -6.77
N ALA A 68 9.15 8.18 -6.15
CA ALA A 68 9.88 6.94 -5.90
C ALA A 68 10.28 6.20 -7.19
N ILE A 69 9.43 6.17 -8.22
CA ILE A 69 9.74 5.47 -9.48
C ILE A 69 10.81 6.15 -10.34
N LYS A 70 11.25 7.37 -9.99
CA LYS A 70 12.41 8.01 -10.62
C LYS A 70 13.72 7.25 -10.34
N TYR A 71 13.75 6.47 -9.27
CA TYR A 71 14.91 5.68 -8.86
C TYR A 71 14.83 4.29 -9.50
N SER A 72 15.76 3.99 -10.38
CA SER A 72 15.73 2.83 -11.30
C SER A 72 15.69 1.46 -10.61
N ASN A 73 16.16 1.38 -9.37
CA ASN A 73 16.21 0.14 -8.59
C ASN A 73 14.97 -0.10 -7.72
N VAL A 74 14.04 0.85 -7.66
CA VAL A 74 12.70 0.62 -7.08
C VAL A 74 11.94 -0.35 -8.00
N LYS A 75 11.54 -1.50 -7.46
CA LYS A 75 10.90 -2.58 -8.24
C LYS A 75 9.40 -2.72 -7.99
N SER A 76 8.90 -2.13 -6.91
CA SER A 76 7.46 -2.14 -6.63
C SER A 76 7.02 -0.91 -5.87
N ILE A 77 5.77 -0.51 -6.12
CA ILE A 77 5.07 0.50 -5.32
C ILE A 77 3.80 -0.13 -4.78
N GLN A 78 3.63 -0.02 -3.46
CA GLN A 78 2.39 -0.38 -2.80
C GLN A 78 1.57 0.90 -2.54
N ILE A 79 0.33 0.94 -3.04
CA ILE A 79 -0.54 2.11 -2.94
C ILE A 79 -2.00 1.66 -2.80
N ILE A 80 -2.82 2.42 -2.08
CA ILE A 80 -4.25 2.13 -1.97
C ILE A 80 -4.90 2.27 -3.34
N PHE A 81 -5.51 1.17 -3.79
CA PHE A 81 -6.25 1.15 -5.05
C PHE A 81 -7.44 0.19 -4.97
N ASN A 82 -8.62 0.71 -5.20
CA ASN A 82 -9.87 -0.03 -5.30
C ASN A 82 -10.92 0.84 -6.03
N ILE A 83 -12.16 0.37 -6.14
CA ILE A 83 -13.21 1.07 -6.88
C ILE A 83 -13.54 2.46 -6.33
N PHE A 84 -13.27 2.74 -5.05
CA PHE A 84 -13.46 4.05 -4.43
C PHE A 84 -12.23 4.95 -4.51
N ARG A 85 -11.04 4.39 -4.78
CA ARG A 85 -9.75 5.08 -4.82
C ARG A 85 -9.04 4.79 -6.15
N GLN A 86 -9.46 5.46 -7.23
CA GLN A 86 -8.98 5.18 -8.59
C GLN A 86 -7.88 6.14 -9.08
N LYS A 87 -7.57 7.19 -8.35
CA LYS A 87 -6.57 8.20 -8.73
C LYS A 87 -5.22 7.61 -9.21
N PRO A 88 -4.68 6.51 -8.64
CA PRO A 88 -3.47 5.89 -9.16
C PRO A 88 -3.54 5.45 -10.62
N SER A 89 -4.72 5.08 -11.13
CA SER A 89 -4.90 4.64 -12.52
C SER A 89 -4.84 5.76 -13.54
N GLU A 90 -5.01 7.03 -13.14
CA GLU A 90 -5.04 8.17 -14.07
C GLU A 90 -3.67 8.43 -14.71
N ILE A 91 -2.60 8.42 -13.91
CA ILE A 91 -1.25 8.73 -14.38
C ILE A 91 -0.25 7.65 -13.92
N PHE A 92 -0.28 7.28 -12.63
CA PHE A 92 0.77 6.49 -12.02
C PHE A 92 0.92 5.10 -12.65
N PHE A 93 -0.17 4.41 -12.97
CA PHE A 93 -0.08 3.05 -13.55
C PHE A 93 0.66 3.02 -14.89
N GLN A 94 0.47 4.05 -15.73
CA GLN A 94 1.19 4.16 -16.99
C GLN A 94 2.68 4.42 -16.76
N GLU A 95 3.02 5.29 -15.83
CA GLU A 95 4.41 5.59 -15.47
C GLU A 95 5.11 4.38 -14.82
N ALA A 96 4.42 3.66 -13.92
CA ALA A 96 4.94 2.43 -13.34
C ALA A 96 5.26 1.38 -14.42
N LYS A 97 4.36 1.20 -15.40
CA LYS A 97 4.59 0.29 -16.53
C LYS A 97 5.81 0.71 -17.38
N LYS A 98 5.96 1.99 -17.68
CA LYS A 98 7.13 2.51 -18.44
C LYS A 98 8.45 2.24 -17.71
N ASN A 99 8.45 2.32 -16.40
CA ASN A 99 9.62 2.12 -15.56
C ASN A 99 9.82 0.66 -15.09
N ASN A 100 8.98 -0.30 -15.57
CA ASN A 100 9.00 -1.70 -15.14
C ASN A 100 8.87 -1.87 -13.61
N VAL A 101 8.01 -1.05 -12.98
CA VAL A 101 7.72 -1.10 -11.55
C VAL A 101 6.39 -1.83 -11.32
N ALA A 102 6.42 -2.86 -10.48
CA ALA A 102 5.23 -3.61 -10.10
C ALA A 102 4.33 -2.79 -9.17
N ILE A 103 3.02 -3.01 -9.26
CA ILE A 103 2.03 -2.36 -8.40
C ILE A 103 1.45 -3.38 -7.43
N ILE A 104 1.48 -3.07 -6.14
CA ILE A 104 0.82 -3.84 -5.09
C ILE A 104 -0.37 -3.01 -4.61
N ALA A 105 -1.58 -3.45 -4.96
CA ALA A 105 -2.79 -2.78 -4.50
C ALA A 105 -3.02 -3.04 -3.01
N ARG A 106 -3.05 -1.97 -2.21
CA ARG A 106 -3.38 -1.99 -0.78
C ARG A 106 -4.86 -1.70 -0.60
N VAL A 107 -5.47 -2.26 0.44
CA VAL A 107 -6.90 -2.09 0.77
C VAL A 107 -7.85 -2.40 -0.41
N PRO A 108 -7.62 -3.48 -1.18
CA PRO A 108 -8.39 -3.75 -2.40
C PRO A 108 -9.88 -3.98 -2.13
N LEU A 109 -10.24 -4.40 -0.92
CA LEU A 109 -11.63 -4.64 -0.50
C LEU A 109 -12.21 -3.51 0.38
N ALA A 110 -11.57 -2.33 0.43
CA ALA A 110 -12.03 -1.18 1.22
C ALA A 110 -12.40 -1.59 2.66
N SER A 111 -11.45 -2.18 3.40
CA SER A 111 -11.61 -2.69 4.78
C SER A 111 -12.74 -3.72 4.92
N GLY A 112 -13.02 -4.46 3.86
CA GLY A 112 -14.06 -5.48 3.81
C GLY A 112 -15.41 -4.98 3.29
N LEU A 113 -15.60 -3.68 3.07
CA LEU A 113 -16.85 -3.10 2.56
C LEU A 113 -17.27 -3.71 1.21
N LEU A 114 -16.31 -3.84 0.30
CA LEU A 114 -16.53 -4.39 -1.04
C LEU A 114 -16.82 -5.91 -1.07
N THR A 115 -16.74 -6.60 0.06
CA THR A 115 -17.17 -8.00 0.15
C THR A 115 -18.70 -8.15 0.05
N GLY A 116 -19.44 -7.06 0.24
CA GLY A 116 -20.91 -7.07 0.26
C GLY A 116 -21.54 -7.80 1.45
N LYS A 117 -20.73 -8.15 2.47
CA LYS A 117 -21.19 -8.84 3.70
C LYS A 117 -21.63 -7.90 4.81
N MET A 118 -21.27 -6.61 4.71
CA MET A 118 -21.62 -5.59 5.70
C MET A 118 -23.00 -5.01 5.46
N ASN A 119 -23.61 -4.52 6.52
CA ASN A 119 -24.93 -3.85 6.49
C ASN A 119 -24.98 -2.75 7.57
N SER A 120 -26.08 -2.00 7.66
CA SER A 120 -26.27 -0.90 8.61
C SER A 120 -26.18 -1.29 10.10
N LYS A 121 -26.26 -2.59 10.42
CA LYS A 121 -26.13 -3.11 11.79
C LYS A 121 -24.72 -3.64 12.09
N SER A 122 -23.82 -3.60 11.11
CA SER A 122 -22.43 -4.03 11.31
C SER A 122 -21.74 -3.11 12.31
N SER A 123 -21.11 -3.71 13.30
CA SER A 123 -20.36 -3.02 14.36
C SER A 123 -18.94 -3.59 14.44
N PHE A 124 -18.01 -2.78 14.92
CA PHE A 124 -16.60 -3.14 15.01
C PHE A 124 -16.13 -2.91 16.46
N PRO A 125 -15.26 -3.78 17.01
CA PRO A 125 -14.67 -3.58 18.32
C PRO A 125 -13.94 -2.23 18.43
N GLU A 126 -13.79 -1.70 19.65
CA GLU A 126 -13.10 -0.43 19.90
C GLU A 126 -11.64 -0.42 19.40
N ASN A 127 -10.97 -1.56 19.47
CA ASN A 127 -9.59 -1.74 18.98
C ASN A 127 -9.47 -2.06 17.48
N ASP A 128 -10.57 -2.05 16.74
CA ASP A 128 -10.58 -2.22 15.30
C ASP A 128 -10.44 -0.87 14.59
N HIS A 129 -9.58 -0.79 13.59
CA HIS A 129 -9.36 0.46 12.85
C HIS A 129 -10.62 1.00 12.16
N ARG A 130 -11.56 0.14 11.83
CA ARG A 130 -12.87 0.53 11.26
C ARG A 130 -13.73 1.31 12.23
N ASN A 131 -13.38 1.29 13.52
CA ASN A 131 -13.97 2.11 14.57
C ASN A 131 -13.10 3.34 14.86
N TYR A 132 -11.89 3.16 15.37
CA TYR A 132 -11.07 4.27 15.86
C TYR A 132 -10.42 5.14 14.76
N ASN A 133 -10.31 4.65 13.53
CA ASN A 133 -9.70 5.41 12.42
C ASN A 133 -10.71 5.81 11.34
N ILE A 134 -11.99 5.85 11.65
CA ILE A 134 -13.03 6.17 10.65
C ILE A 134 -12.87 7.58 10.04
N ASN A 135 -12.26 8.50 10.78
CA ASN A 135 -11.97 9.87 10.36
C ASN A 135 -10.50 10.08 9.95
N GLY A 136 -9.66 9.04 10.02
CA GLY A 136 -8.22 9.16 9.77
C GLY A 136 -7.41 9.73 10.94
N ASP A 137 -7.91 9.57 12.17
CA ASP A 137 -7.29 10.16 13.38
C ASP A 137 -5.95 9.49 13.75
N ALA A 138 -5.74 8.24 13.36
CA ALA A 138 -4.54 7.48 13.67
C ALA A 138 -3.58 7.35 12.47
N PHE A 139 -4.10 7.21 11.26
CA PHE A 139 -3.34 7.07 10.00
C PHE A 139 -4.22 7.46 8.81
N ASP A 140 -3.70 7.38 7.57
CA ASP A 140 -4.44 7.83 6.37
C ASP A 140 -5.87 7.30 6.36
N VAL A 141 -6.83 8.21 6.17
CA VAL A 141 -8.27 7.89 6.15
C VAL A 141 -8.62 6.84 5.09
N GLY A 142 -7.83 6.74 4.03
CA GLY A 142 -8.02 5.76 2.97
C GLY A 142 -7.82 4.32 3.41
N GLU A 143 -7.14 4.08 4.53
CA GLU A 143 -7.00 2.75 5.14
C GLU A 143 -8.34 2.23 5.71
N THR A 144 -9.26 3.14 6.05
CA THR A 144 -10.56 2.79 6.59
C THR A 144 -11.64 3.09 5.57
N PHE A 145 -12.28 2.05 5.05
CA PHE A 145 -13.31 2.12 4.02
C PHE A 145 -12.93 2.98 2.79
N SER A 146 -11.62 3.11 2.53
CA SER A 146 -11.07 3.99 1.48
C SER A 146 -11.39 5.48 1.65
N GLY A 147 -11.72 5.91 2.86
CA GLY A 147 -12.15 7.28 3.18
C GLY A 147 -13.58 7.58 2.76
N VAL A 148 -14.38 6.56 2.45
CA VAL A 148 -15.81 6.71 2.12
C VAL A 148 -16.64 6.59 3.39
N ASN A 149 -17.66 7.43 3.52
CA ASN A 149 -18.64 7.30 4.60
C ASN A 149 -19.27 5.91 4.57
N PHE A 150 -19.42 5.24 5.71
CA PHE A 150 -19.85 3.85 5.77
C PHE A 150 -21.25 3.62 5.16
N SER A 151 -22.23 4.51 5.43
CA SER A 151 -23.56 4.38 4.87
C SER A 151 -23.57 4.56 3.35
N SER A 152 -22.88 5.58 2.82
CA SER A 152 -22.72 5.79 1.38
C SER A 152 -21.98 4.66 0.71
N GLY A 153 -20.99 4.08 1.41
CA GLY A 153 -20.29 2.90 0.93
C GLY A 153 -21.17 1.67 0.82
N LEU A 154 -22.09 1.46 1.78
CA LEU A 154 -23.08 0.36 1.69
C LEU A 154 -24.02 0.56 0.49
N GLU A 155 -24.52 1.77 0.26
CA GLU A 155 -25.36 2.09 -0.91
C GLU A 155 -24.61 1.81 -2.21
N ALA A 156 -23.36 2.26 -2.32
CA ALA A 156 -22.52 2.01 -3.49
C ALA A 156 -22.30 0.50 -3.72
N VAL A 157 -22.11 -0.30 -2.67
CA VAL A 157 -21.97 -1.76 -2.79
C VAL A 157 -23.26 -2.40 -3.33
N GLU A 158 -24.44 -1.92 -2.93
CA GLU A 158 -25.72 -2.43 -3.50
C GLU A 158 -25.84 -2.09 -4.99
N GLU A 159 -25.40 -0.91 -5.44
CA GLU A 159 -25.33 -0.60 -6.87
C GLU A 159 -24.34 -1.49 -7.62
N LEU A 160 -23.16 -1.74 -7.04
CA LEU A 160 -22.15 -2.63 -7.62
C LEU A 160 -22.66 -4.07 -7.80
N LYS A 161 -23.48 -4.57 -6.87
CA LYS A 161 -24.09 -5.90 -7.00
C LYS A 161 -24.97 -6.03 -8.24
N LYS A 162 -25.61 -4.94 -8.69
CA LYS A 162 -26.49 -4.94 -9.88
C LYS A 162 -25.71 -5.10 -11.19
N ILE A 163 -24.47 -4.62 -11.24
CA ILE A 163 -23.61 -4.67 -12.43
C ILE A 163 -22.57 -5.79 -12.38
N LYS A 164 -22.52 -6.53 -11.27
CA LYS A 164 -21.60 -7.65 -11.11
C LYS A 164 -21.88 -8.74 -12.15
N PRO A 165 -20.88 -9.15 -12.98
CA PRO A 165 -21.08 -10.23 -13.94
C PRO A 165 -21.49 -11.55 -13.27
N ALA A 166 -22.29 -12.36 -13.95
CA ALA A 166 -22.65 -13.69 -13.46
C ALA A 166 -21.40 -14.57 -13.29
N GLY A 167 -21.34 -15.31 -12.18
CA GLY A 167 -20.21 -16.21 -11.87
C GLY A 167 -19.04 -15.57 -11.15
N PHE A 168 -19.08 -14.27 -10.86
CA PHE A 168 -18.10 -13.60 -10.02
C PHE A 168 -18.58 -13.48 -8.55
N SER A 169 -17.66 -13.66 -7.60
CA SER A 169 -17.94 -13.50 -6.15
C SER A 169 -17.89 -12.04 -5.72
#